data_35f7201745a661d1f4c5c7fbbc55e389
#
_entry.id   35f7201745a661d1f4c5c7fbbc55e389
#
_cell.length_a   1.000
_cell.length_b   1.000
_cell.length_c   1.000
_cell.angle_alpha   90.00
_cell.angle_beta   90.00
_cell.angle_gamma   90.00
#
_symmetry.space_group_name_H-M   'P 1'
#
loop_
_entity.id
_entity.type
_entity.pdbx_description
1 polymer ?
#
loop_
_entity_poly.entity_id
_entity_poly.type
_entity_poly.pdbx_seq_one_letter_code
_entity_poly.pdbx_strand_id
1 'polypeptide(L)'
;PYFEALREIGPVTLLPAHNCVAVLGYEEGLAVYRDTEHFSAVTAVTGPLPPPPFAPEGDDIVAQIAEHRPRMPFGLDMLTLDPPHHTDVRSLCMRLFTPRRLKDLEGAIAGCANGLIGEIAASGQCEFVGDYAKPFSTLVIADLLGVPAEDRGAFRAMLSGPVSQVGSDGAQLVNPMDA
;
A
#
# COMPACT_ATOMS: atom_id res chain seq x y z
N PRO A 1 0.32 5.81 24.52
CA PRO A 1 1.63 6.10 25.13
C PRO A 1 2.52 6.94 24.22
N TYR A 2 3.24 6.37 23.23
CA TYR A 2 4.21 7.14 22.43
C TYR A 2 3.57 8.26 21.59
N PHE A 3 2.60 7.92 20.74
CA PHE A 3 1.92 8.90 19.90
C PHE A 3 1.03 9.87 20.69
N GLU A 4 0.56 9.47 21.88
CA GLU A 4 -0.17 10.37 22.78
C GLU A 4 0.78 11.43 23.34
N ALA A 5 1.95 11.03 23.82
CA ALA A 5 2.97 11.96 24.29
C ALA A 5 3.42 12.94 23.20
N LEU A 6 3.54 12.48 21.95
CA LEU A 6 3.86 13.38 20.84
C LEU A 6 2.72 14.38 20.56
N ARG A 7 1.44 13.95 20.65
CA ARG A 7 0.29 14.87 20.47
C ARG A 7 0.21 15.94 21.54
N GLU A 8 0.70 15.67 22.76
CA GLU A 8 0.78 16.68 23.81
C GLU A 8 1.79 17.79 23.48
N ILE A 9 2.81 17.49 22.65
CA ILE A 9 3.75 18.49 22.13
C ILE A 9 3.09 19.35 21.06
N GLY A 10 2.30 18.72 20.18
CA GLY A 10 1.57 19.40 19.11
C GLY A 10 1.10 18.47 18.00
N PRO A 11 0.21 18.95 17.11
CA PRO A 11 -0.32 18.15 16.01
C PRO A 11 0.72 17.87 14.92
N VAL A 12 1.81 18.66 14.87
CA VAL A 12 2.94 18.51 13.94
C VAL A 12 4.22 18.59 14.76
N THR A 13 5.02 17.54 14.73
CA THR A 13 6.21 17.40 15.56
C THR A 13 7.39 16.89 14.77
N LEU A 14 8.54 17.57 14.87
CA LEU A 14 9.80 17.08 14.29
C LEU A 14 10.29 15.87 15.09
N LEU A 15 10.71 14.83 14.39
CA LEU A 15 11.36 13.64 14.93
C LEU A 15 12.85 13.65 14.54
N PRO A 16 13.73 14.28 15.30
CA PRO A 16 15.13 14.51 14.90
C PRO A 16 15.92 13.22 14.66
N ALA A 17 15.63 12.16 15.45
CA ALA A 17 16.28 10.86 15.30
C ALA A 17 16.01 10.20 13.94
N HIS A 18 14.92 10.55 13.29
CA HIS A 18 14.48 9.98 12.02
C HIS A 18 14.53 10.99 10.86
N ASN A 19 14.95 12.22 11.14
CA ASN A 19 14.96 13.33 10.19
C ASN A 19 13.62 13.46 9.42
N CYS A 20 12.51 13.33 10.12
CA CYS A 20 11.18 13.42 9.56
C CYS A 20 10.23 14.20 10.47
N VAL A 21 9.10 14.61 9.92
CA VAL A 21 8.02 15.29 10.64
C VAL A 21 6.86 14.32 10.84
N ALA A 22 6.43 14.15 12.09
CA ALA A 22 5.20 13.42 12.41
C ALA A 22 4.01 14.37 12.36
N VAL A 23 3.04 14.08 11.52
CA VAL A 23 1.75 14.78 11.46
C VAL A 23 0.73 13.91 12.19
N LEU A 24 0.28 14.35 13.35
CA LEU A 24 -0.52 13.58 14.32
C LEU A 24 -1.95 14.13 14.47
N GLY A 25 -2.18 15.34 13.99
CA GLY A 25 -3.51 15.97 13.96
C GLY A 25 -4.29 15.53 12.73
N TYR A 26 -5.62 15.40 12.88
CA TYR A 26 -6.49 14.98 11.77
C TYR A 26 -6.57 16.04 10.67
N GLU A 27 -6.75 17.29 11.04
CA GLU A 27 -6.88 18.41 10.07
C GLU A 27 -5.55 18.64 9.34
N GLU A 28 -4.45 18.58 10.04
CA GLU A 28 -3.10 18.72 9.49
C GLU A 28 -2.78 17.56 8.54
N GLY A 29 -3.12 16.33 8.94
CA GLY A 29 -2.97 15.16 8.08
C GLY A 29 -3.83 15.27 6.81
N LEU A 30 -5.07 15.73 6.95
CA LEU A 30 -5.95 15.95 5.82
C LEU A 30 -5.43 17.05 4.88
N ALA A 31 -4.83 18.11 5.43
CA ALA A 31 -4.20 19.17 4.66
C ALA A 31 -3.03 18.63 3.82
N VAL A 32 -2.12 17.84 4.43
CA VAL A 32 -1.01 17.19 3.73
C VAL A 32 -1.50 16.27 2.61
N TYR A 33 -2.51 15.42 2.87
CA TYR A 33 -3.03 14.50 1.85
C TYR A 33 -3.71 15.21 0.67
N ARG A 34 -4.19 16.42 0.85
CA ARG A 34 -4.85 17.20 -0.21
C ARG A 34 -3.90 18.08 -1.00
N ASP A 35 -2.76 18.40 -0.43
CA ASP A 35 -1.77 19.29 -1.03
C ASP A 35 -0.76 18.45 -1.84
N THR A 36 -1.15 18.07 -3.05
CA THR A 36 -0.30 17.30 -3.97
C THR A 36 0.71 18.17 -4.72
N GLU A 37 0.69 19.47 -4.51
CA GLU A 37 1.67 20.39 -5.08
C GLU A 37 2.95 20.42 -4.25
N HIS A 38 2.82 20.40 -2.91
CA HIS A 38 3.95 20.49 -2.00
C HIS A 38 4.38 19.15 -1.39
N PHE A 39 3.50 18.13 -1.42
CA PHE A 39 3.77 16.81 -0.86
C PHE A 39 3.67 15.71 -1.91
N SER A 40 4.79 15.05 -2.19
CA SER A 40 4.84 13.89 -3.08
C SER A 40 4.48 12.60 -2.35
N ALA A 41 3.78 11.70 -3.03
CA ALA A 41 3.47 10.37 -2.54
C ALA A 41 4.63 9.37 -2.74
N VAL A 42 5.77 9.77 -3.25
CA VAL A 42 6.86 8.89 -3.70
C VAL A 42 7.39 7.93 -2.62
N THR A 43 7.28 8.28 -1.35
CA THR A 43 7.64 7.43 -0.20
C THR A 43 6.43 6.91 0.58
N ALA A 44 5.21 7.03 0.05
CA ALA A 44 3.98 6.70 0.78
C ALA A 44 3.90 5.23 1.24
N VAL A 45 4.55 4.31 0.52
CA VAL A 45 4.56 2.87 0.86
C VAL A 45 5.66 2.53 1.86
N THR A 46 6.81 3.16 1.75
CA THR A 46 7.98 2.87 2.60
C THR A 46 8.07 3.76 3.83
N GLY A 47 7.36 4.89 3.82
CA GLY A 47 7.53 5.93 4.84
C GLY A 47 8.90 6.60 4.73
N PRO A 48 9.41 7.18 5.84
CA PRO A 48 10.68 7.90 5.84
C PRO A 48 11.91 6.99 5.83
N LEU A 49 11.72 5.68 5.91
CA LEU A 49 12.81 4.69 5.97
C LEU A 49 12.58 3.57 4.93
N PRO A 50 13.55 3.29 4.04
CA PRO A 50 14.83 3.99 3.92
C PRO A 50 14.67 5.42 3.39
N PRO A 51 15.64 6.31 3.62
CA PRO A 51 15.60 7.65 3.04
C PRO A 51 15.63 7.59 1.52
N PRO A 52 15.20 8.65 0.82
CA PRO A 52 15.34 8.75 -0.63
C PRO A 52 16.78 8.47 -1.08
N PRO A 53 16.99 7.86 -2.26
CA PRO A 53 18.35 7.54 -2.77
C PRO A 53 19.12 8.76 -3.25
N PHE A 54 18.74 9.94 -2.82
CA PHE A 54 19.39 11.23 -3.11
C PHE A 54 19.20 12.17 -1.91
N ALA A 55 20.12 13.12 -1.76
CA ALA A 55 19.97 14.22 -0.82
C ALA A 55 19.17 15.35 -1.52
N PRO A 56 18.00 15.76 -1.00
CA PRO A 56 17.24 16.85 -1.59
C PRO A 56 18.02 18.16 -1.58
N GLU A 57 18.04 18.87 -2.70
CA GLU A 57 18.71 20.17 -2.87
C GLU A 57 17.69 21.22 -3.32
N GLY A 58 17.67 22.37 -2.65
CA GLY A 58 16.75 23.47 -2.93
C GLY A 58 15.32 23.23 -2.43
N ASP A 59 14.42 24.14 -2.81
CA ASP A 59 13.02 24.12 -2.37
C ASP A 59 12.10 23.35 -3.33
N ASP A 60 12.54 23.13 -4.59
CA ASP A 60 11.83 22.33 -5.58
C ASP A 60 12.62 21.06 -5.91
N ILE A 61 12.10 19.91 -5.51
CA ILE A 61 12.73 18.59 -5.70
C ILE A 61 12.00 17.72 -6.73
N VAL A 62 11.04 18.26 -7.47
CA VAL A 62 10.22 17.49 -8.44
C VAL A 62 11.09 16.80 -9.49
N ALA A 63 12.06 17.53 -10.06
CA ALA A 63 12.99 16.96 -11.05
C ALA A 63 13.88 15.88 -10.44
N GLN A 64 14.37 16.07 -9.21
CA GLN A 64 15.19 15.10 -8.49
C GLN A 64 14.40 13.82 -8.20
N ILE A 65 13.13 13.94 -7.76
CA ILE A 65 12.23 12.80 -7.59
C ILE A 65 12.05 12.07 -8.91
N ALA A 66 11.77 12.77 -10.01
CA ALA A 66 11.54 12.17 -11.33
C ALA A 66 12.75 11.36 -11.81
N GLU A 67 13.96 11.91 -11.66
CA GLU A 67 15.23 11.24 -12.03
C GLU A 67 15.46 9.95 -11.22
N HIS A 68 15.16 9.98 -9.91
CA HIS A 68 15.47 8.88 -9.00
C HIS A 68 14.32 7.89 -8.83
N ARG A 69 13.11 8.24 -9.26
CA ARG A 69 11.89 7.44 -9.11
C ARG A 69 12.04 5.97 -9.54
N PRO A 70 12.68 5.61 -10.68
CA PRO A 70 12.86 4.21 -11.06
C PRO A 70 13.70 3.38 -10.08
N ARG A 71 14.51 4.03 -9.24
CA ARG A 71 15.36 3.38 -8.22
C ARG A 71 14.73 3.38 -6.83
N MET A 72 13.58 4.04 -6.66
CA MET A 72 12.86 4.07 -5.39
C MET A 72 11.97 2.83 -5.25
N PRO A 73 11.89 2.24 -4.05
CA PRO A 73 10.98 1.13 -3.81
C PRO A 73 9.54 1.53 -4.19
N PHE A 74 8.87 0.69 -4.98
CA PHE A 74 7.52 0.96 -5.49
C PHE A 74 7.37 2.28 -6.27
N GLY A 75 8.48 2.90 -6.71
CA GLY A 75 8.47 4.24 -7.29
C GLY A 75 7.61 4.40 -8.55
N LEU A 76 7.27 3.29 -9.23
CA LEU A 76 6.38 3.26 -10.39
C LEU A 76 4.98 2.72 -10.09
N ASP A 77 4.69 2.37 -8.83
CA ASP A 77 3.39 1.85 -8.44
C ASP A 77 2.40 3.00 -8.24
N MET A 78 1.12 2.76 -8.53
CA MET A 78 0.06 3.79 -8.44
C MET A 78 0.06 4.52 -7.09
N LEU A 79 0.38 3.83 -5.99
CA LEU A 79 0.36 4.39 -4.63
C LEU A 79 1.44 5.45 -4.38
N THR A 80 2.49 5.45 -5.20
CA THR A 80 3.64 6.36 -5.06
C THR A 80 3.72 7.38 -6.19
N LEU A 81 2.79 7.30 -7.16
CA LEU A 81 2.71 8.30 -8.23
C LEU A 81 2.11 9.60 -7.74
N ASP A 82 2.55 10.68 -8.34
CA ASP A 82 1.99 12.01 -8.18
C ASP A 82 1.14 12.40 -9.40
N PRO A 83 0.21 13.36 -9.28
CA PRO A 83 -0.47 13.90 -10.44
C PRO A 83 0.53 14.49 -11.49
N PRO A 84 0.24 14.41 -12.81
CA PRO A 84 -0.99 13.86 -13.40
C PRO A 84 -1.00 12.32 -13.53
N HIS A 85 0.15 11.65 -13.48
CA HIS A 85 0.28 10.20 -13.68
C HIS A 85 -0.60 9.39 -12.73
N HIS A 86 -0.61 9.74 -11.44
CA HIS A 86 -1.51 9.11 -10.46
C HIS A 86 -2.97 9.16 -10.92
N THR A 87 -3.42 10.34 -11.35
CA THR A 87 -4.81 10.57 -11.76
C THR A 87 -5.18 9.71 -12.96
N ASP A 88 -4.29 9.61 -13.94
CA ASP A 88 -4.49 8.82 -15.15
C ASP A 88 -4.60 7.32 -14.84
N VAL A 89 -3.63 6.76 -14.12
CA VAL A 89 -3.62 5.35 -13.74
C VAL A 89 -4.82 5.00 -12.84
N ARG A 90 -5.10 5.83 -11.83
CA ARG A 90 -6.24 5.63 -10.94
C ARG A 90 -7.57 5.65 -11.69
N SER A 91 -7.73 6.54 -12.68
CA SER A 91 -8.95 6.62 -13.48
C SER A 91 -9.23 5.32 -14.25
N LEU A 92 -8.19 4.64 -14.73
CA LEU A 92 -8.30 3.33 -15.37
C LEU A 92 -8.72 2.25 -14.35
N CYS A 93 -8.07 2.22 -13.18
CA CYS A 93 -8.41 1.27 -12.13
C CYS A 93 -9.85 1.45 -11.63
N MET A 94 -10.34 2.69 -11.53
CA MET A 94 -11.71 2.97 -11.05
C MET A 94 -12.79 2.38 -11.95
N ARG A 95 -12.50 2.06 -13.23
CA ARG A 95 -13.44 1.36 -14.11
C ARG A 95 -13.75 -0.06 -13.65
N LEU A 96 -12.87 -0.66 -12.85
CA LEU A 96 -13.09 -1.98 -12.26
C LEU A 96 -14.02 -1.93 -11.04
N PHE A 97 -14.18 -0.77 -10.41
CA PHE A 97 -14.92 -0.58 -9.15
C PHE A 97 -16.27 0.12 -9.36
N THR A 98 -16.94 -0.12 -10.49
CA THR A 98 -18.28 0.44 -10.69
C THR A 98 -19.29 -0.21 -9.76
N PRO A 99 -20.33 0.52 -9.25
CA PRO A 99 -21.37 -0.04 -8.38
C PRO A 99 -22.05 -1.28 -8.97
N ARG A 100 -22.30 -1.27 -10.29
CA ARG A 100 -22.88 -2.43 -10.99
C ARG A 100 -21.98 -3.65 -10.88
N ARG A 101 -20.68 -3.50 -11.21
CA ARG A 101 -19.72 -4.61 -11.19
C ARG A 101 -19.52 -5.16 -9.78
N LEU A 102 -19.46 -4.29 -8.78
CA LEU A 102 -19.38 -4.71 -7.38
C LEU A 102 -20.61 -5.52 -6.96
N LYS A 103 -21.80 -5.08 -7.37
CA LYS A 103 -23.04 -5.81 -7.11
C LYS A 103 -23.06 -7.18 -7.82
N ASP A 104 -22.58 -7.26 -9.05
CA ASP A 104 -22.50 -8.53 -9.79
C ASP A 104 -21.53 -9.53 -9.11
N LEU A 105 -20.55 -9.05 -8.34
CA LEU A 105 -19.59 -9.86 -7.60
C LEU A 105 -20.07 -10.31 -6.20
N GLU A 106 -21.15 -9.75 -5.66
CA GLU A 106 -21.61 -10.06 -4.28
C GLU A 106 -21.78 -11.56 -4.03
N GLY A 107 -22.35 -12.29 -5.00
CA GLY A 107 -22.55 -13.75 -4.89
C GLY A 107 -21.22 -14.52 -4.87
N ALA A 108 -20.25 -14.12 -5.70
CA ALA A 108 -18.93 -14.73 -5.74
C ALA A 108 -18.15 -14.43 -4.46
N ILE A 109 -18.23 -13.20 -3.95
CA ILE A 109 -17.62 -12.78 -2.69
C ILE A 109 -18.17 -13.60 -1.52
N ALA A 110 -19.51 -13.73 -1.42
CA ALA A 110 -20.15 -14.54 -0.39
C ALA A 110 -19.77 -16.03 -0.50
N GLY A 111 -19.70 -16.57 -1.72
CA GLY A 111 -19.25 -17.94 -1.97
C GLY A 111 -17.81 -18.17 -1.52
N CYS A 112 -16.90 -17.24 -1.85
CA CYS A 112 -15.53 -17.27 -1.41
C CYS A 112 -15.40 -17.25 0.13
N ALA A 113 -16.10 -16.33 0.79
CA ALA A 113 -16.13 -16.24 2.25
C ALA A 113 -16.60 -17.56 2.90
N ASN A 114 -17.72 -18.11 2.43
CA ASN A 114 -18.28 -19.35 2.96
C ASN A 114 -17.37 -20.56 2.69
N GLY A 115 -16.71 -20.63 1.54
CA GLY A 115 -15.74 -21.68 1.24
C GLY A 115 -14.58 -21.70 2.24
N LEU A 116 -13.96 -20.54 2.48
CA LEU A 116 -12.86 -20.41 3.45
C LEU A 116 -13.32 -20.72 4.89
N ILE A 117 -14.52 -20.27 5.29
CA ILE A 117 -15.08 -20.60 6.60
C ILE A 117 -15.29 -22.11 6.71
N GLY A 118 -15.76 -22.78 5.65
CA GLY A 118 -15.94 -24.24 5.63
C GLY A 118 -14.62 -25.00 5.82
N GLU A 119 -13.52 -24.53 5.24
CA GLU A 119 -12.19 -25.11 5.43
C GLU A 119 -11.71 -24.99 6.88
N ILE A 120 -11.98 -23.84 7.52
CA ILE A 120 -11.58 -23.55 8.90
C ILE A 120 -12.47 -24.28 9.92
N ALA A 121 -13.77 -24.38 9.64
CA ALA A 121 -14.75 -24.92 10.57
C ALA A 121 -14.41 -26.36 11.01
N ALA A 122 -13.79 -27.16 10.14
CA ALA A 122 -13.38 -28.53 10.45
C ALA A 122 -12.29 -28.61 11.51
N SER A 123 -11.41 -27.60 11.63
CA SER A 123 -10.33 -27.55 12.61
C SER A 123 -10.74 -26.94 13.95
N GLY A 124 -11.86 -26.19 13.99
CA GLY A 124 -12.35 -25.49 15.17
C GLY A 124 -11.51 -24.30 15.63
N GLN A 125 -10.41 -24.00 14.94
CA GLN A 125 -9.51 -22.89 15.21
C GLN A 125 -8.81 -22.44 13.91
N CYS A 126 -8.36 -21.20 13.83
CA CYS A 126 -7.59 -20.69 12.70
C CYS A 126 -6.63 -19.56 13.12
N GLU A 127 -5.61 -19.32 12.33
CA GLU A 127 -4.90 -18.03 12.31
C GLU A 127 -5.65 -17.11 11.33
N PHE A 128 -6.42 -16.17 11.87
CA PHE A 128 -7.41 -15.42 11.11
C PHE A 128 -6.83 -14.67 9.90
N VAL A 129 -5.63 -14.10 10.03
CA VAL A 129 -5.01 -13.34 8.93
C VAL A 129 -4.55 -14.26 7.81
N GLY A 130 -3.81 -15.33 8.13
CA GLY A 130 -3.24 -16.26 7.15
C GLY A 130 -4.28 -17.20 6.54
N ASP A 131 -5.20 -17.73 7.37
CA ASP A 131 -6.13 -18.77 6.94
C ASP A 131 -7.40 -18.18 6.32
N TYR A 132 -7.79 -16.94 6.70
CA TYR A 132 -9.02 -16.33 6.20
C TYR A 132 -8.81 -14.99 5.51
N ALA A 133 -8.31 -13.95 6.20
CA ALA A 133 -8.36 -12.59 5.69
C ALA A 133 -7.50 -12.40 4.43
N LYS A 134 -6.28 -12.93 4.43
CA LYS A 134 -5.34 -12.84 3.30
C LYS A 134 -5.85 -13.62 2.07
N PRO A 135 -6.22 -14.92 2.17
CA PRO A 135 -6.78 -15.64 1.02
C PRO A 135 -8.12 -15.06 0.55
N PHE A 136 -8.99 -14.59 1.44
CA PHE A 136 -10.24 -13.94 1.08
C PHE A 136 -10.03 -12.71 0.21
N SER A 137 -9.22 -11.75 0.67
CA SER A 137 -8.94 -10.52 -0.08
C SER A 137 -8.26 -10.81 -1.42
N THR A 138 -7.32 -11.75 -1.44
CA THR A 138 -6.61 -12.16 -2.67
C THR A 138 -7.56 -12.75 -3.71
N LEU A 139 -8.47 -13.64 -3.30
CA LEU A 139 -9.43 -14.27 -4.21
C LEU A 139 -10.49 -13.28 -4.72
N VAL A 140 -10.95 -12.36 -3.86
CA VAL A 140 -11.87 -11.29 -4.28
C VAL A 140 -11.21 -10.35 -5.30
N ILE A 141 -9.95 -10.01 -5.12
CA ILE A 141 -9.19 -9.23 -6.12
C ILE A 141 -9.00 -10.03 -7.41
N ALA A 142 -8.72 -11.32 -7.34
CA ALA A 142 -8.63 -12.18 -8.51
C ALA A 142 -9.94 -12.18 -9.32
N ASP A 143 -11.09 -12.30 -8.65
CA ASP A 143 -12.42 -12.21 -9.29
C ASP A 143 -12.66 -10.85 -9.94
N LEU A 144 -12.30 -9.77 -9.25
CA LEU A 144 -12.44 -8.41 -9.76
C LEU A 144 -11.59 -8.18 -11.00
N LEU A 145 -10.37 -8.74 -11.04
CA LEU A 145 -9.46 -8.66 -12.17
C LEU A 145 -9.82 -9.65 -13.30
N GLY A 146 -10.73 -10.60 -13.06
CA GLY A 146 -11.14 -11.60 -14.03
C GLY A 146 -10.13 -12.73 -14.19
N VAL A 147 -9.36 -13.06 -13.14
CA VAL A 147 -8.43 -14.19 -13.15
C VAL A 147 -9.22 -15.51 -13.28
N PRO A 148 -8.93 -16.36 -14.27
CA PRO A 148 -9.59 -17.64 -14.45
C PRO A 148 -9.50 -18.53 -13.21
N ALA A 149 -10.50 -19.41 -13.00
CA ALA A 149 -10.56 -20.26 -11.80
C ALA A 149 -9.33 -21.17 -11.67
N GLU A 150 -8.83 -21.68 -12.80
CA GLU A 150 -7.63 -22.52 -12.89
C GLU A 150 -6.34 -21.80 -12.46
N ASP A 151 -6.28 -20.48 -12.64
CA ASP A 151 -5.09 -19.66 -12.35
C ASP A 151 -5.10 -19.06 -10.93
N ARG A 152 -6.23 -19.15 -10.20
CA ARG A 152 -6.38 -18.56 -8.86
C ARG A 152 -5.39 -19.11 -7.83
N GLY A 153 -5.05 -20.40 -7.95
CA GLY A 153 -4.04 -21.03 -7.10
C GLY A 153 -2.65 -20.41 -7.29
N ALA A 154 -2.23 -20.23 -8.54
CA ALA A 154 -0.98 -19.59 -8.88
C ALA A 154 -0.96 -18.11 -8.47
N PHE A 155 -2.06 -17.40 -8.71
CA PHE A 155 -2.23 -15.99 -8.30
C PHE A 155 -2.13 -15.83 -6.76
N ARG A 156 -2.79 -16.71 -6.00
CA ARG A 156 -2.69 -16.74 -4.54
C ARG A 156 -1.26 -17.02 -4.07
N ALA A 157 -0.59 -17.99 -4.66
CA ALA A 157 0.80 -18.33 -4.31
C ALA A 157 1.77 -17.17 -4.57
N MET A 158 1.61 -16.47 -5.69
CA MET A 158 2.40 -15.29 -6.04
C MET A 158 2.25 -14.15 -5.01
N LEU A 159 1.05 -13.90 -4.52
CA LEU A 159 0.77 -12.84 -3.53
C LEU A 159 1.01 -13.29 -2.07
N SER A 160 1.20 -14.58 -1.82
CA SER A 160 1.45 -15.14 -0.48
C SER A 160 2.94 -15.24 -0.15
N GLY A 161 3.82 -15.06 -1.14
CA GLY A 161 5.27 -14.96 -0.93
C GLY A 161 5.62 -13.76 -0.03
N PRO A 162 6.80 -13.76 0.60
CA PRO A 162 7.31 -12.54 1.20
C PRO A 162 7.25 -11.47 0.12
N VAL A 163 6.78 -10.28 0.47
CA VAL A 163 6.88 -9.12 -0.42
C VAL A 163 8.37 -8.87 -0.57
N SER A 164 8.98 -9.59 -1.51
CA SER A 164 10.33 -9.30 -1.94
C SER A 164 10.23 -7.94 -2.59
N GLN A 165 10.58 -6.92 -1.85
CA GLN A 165 10.81 -5.58 -2.36
C GLN A 165 12.05 -5.70 -3.24
N VAL A 166 11.82 -6.14 -4.47
CA VAL A 166 12.85 -6.10 -5.49
C VAL A 166 12.92 -4.63 -5.89
N GLY A 167 13.89 -3.92 -5.31
CA GLY A 167 14.36 -2.69 -5.92
C GLY A 167 14.76 -3.00 -7.37
N SER A 168 14.64 -2.05 -8.26
CA SER A 168 15.00 -2.18 -9.68
C SER A 168 16.41 -2.75 -9.91
N ASP A 169 17.25 -2.80 -8.90
CA ASP A 169 18.63 -3.27 -8.91
C ASP A 169 18.82 -4.65 -8.22
N GLY A 170 17.74 -5.37 -7.88
CA GLY A 170 17.84 -6.68 -7.22
C GLY A 170 18.26 -6.62 -5.73
N ALA A 171 18.37 -5.45 -5.13
CA ALA A 171 18.64 -5.32 -3.70
C ALA A 171 17.41 -5.76 -2.88
N GLN A 172 17.56 -6.79 -2.07
CA GLN A 172 16.54 -7.17 -1.08
C GLN A 172 16.48 -6.10 0.01
N LEU A 173 15.38 -5.37 0.07
CA LEU A 173 15.10 -4.52 1.21
C LEU A 173 14.65 -5.43 2.37
N VAL A 174 15.50 -5.55 3.37
CA VAL A 174 15.16 -6.25 4.63
C VAL A 174 14.13 -5.40 5.36
N ASN A 175 13.02 -6.01 5.74
CA ASN A 175 12.01 -5.35 6.57
C ASN A 175 12.68 -4.91 7.90
N PRO A 176 12.71 -3.61 8.22
CA PRO A 176 13.37 -3.14 9.44
C PRO A 176 12.68 -3.60 10.73
N MET A 177 11.51 -4.28 10.63
CA MET A 177 10.81 -4.88 11.77
C MET A 177 11.27 -6.32 12.05
N ASP A 178 12.13 -6.90 11.21
CA ASP A 178 12.65 -8.28 11.36
C ASP A 178 14.08 -8.29 11.93
N ALA A 179 14.56 -7.15 12.46
CA ALA A 179 15.89 -6.98 13.04
C ALA A 179 15.86 -6.82 14.55
#